data_64fe8b7fb9c3732a5f94d264f358e23f
#
_entry.id   64fe8b7fb9c3732a5f94d264f358e23f
#
_cell.length_a   1.000
_cell.length_b   1.000
_cell.length_c   1.000
_cell.angle_alpha   90.00
_cell.angle_beta   90.00
_cell.angle_gamma   90.00
#
_symmetry.space_group_name_H-M   'P 1'
#
loop_
_entity.id
_entity.type
_entity.pdbx_description
1 polymer ?
#
loop_
_entity_poly.entity_id
_entity_poly.type
_entity_poly.pdbx_seq_one_letter_code
_entity_poly.pdbx_strand_id
1 'polypeptide(L)'
;KRLQEIYVYSTSENAEYSYLDETRLFNEGKLAIYVNGVWGASMISENINAKYALLPTTSGKHLSCESACFGYVLGKSGNEQKEEASIRFLKYMLSKKVQTRILEETEQIPANKQVVLDSYEKEMPRLFQAASLVLSAEDKIEVPDNLWTYEQKAYFTENIFRELTGKISPEAFTRQLGEMKIDKQGK
;
A
#
# COMPACT_ATOMS: atom_id res chain seq x y z
N LYS A 1 15.74 -15.49 3.39
CA LYS A 1 15.93 -16.11 4.70
C LYS A 1 14.90 -15.62 5.72
N ARG A 2 14.80 -14.33 6.08
CA ARG A 2 13.81 -13.84 7.05
C ARG A 2 12.36 -14.04 6.58
N LEU A 3 12.08 -13.84 5.30
CA LEU A 3 10.76 -14.12 4.73
C LEU A 3 10.39 -15.58 4.85
N GLN A 4 11.35 -16.51 4.64
CA GLN A 4 11.12 -17.94 4.83
C GLN A 4 10.80 -18.28 6.29
N GLU A 5 11.47 -17.64 7.25
CA GLU A 5 11.20 -17.80 8.68
C GLU A 5 9.78 -17.35 9.05
N ILE A 6 9.26 -16.30 8.41
CA ILE A 6 7.89 -15.83 8.60
C ILE A 6 6.88 -16.70 7.85
N TYR A 7 7.24 -17.17 6.66
CA TYR A 7 6.35 -17.92 5.80
C TYR A 7 5.84 -19.22 6.43
N VAL A 8 6.60 -19.83 7.35
CA VAL A 8 6.15 -21.03 8.06
C VAL A 8 4.90 -20.82 8.92
N TYR A 9 4.58 -19.56 9.25
CA TYR A 9 3.36 -19.19 9.98
C TYR A 9 2.19 -18.83 9.06
N SER A 10 2.41 -18.83 7.74
CA SER A 10 1.35 -18.64 6.75
C SER A 10 0.67 -19.98 6.43
N THR A 11 -0.51 -19.93 5.82
CA THR A 11 -1.19 -21.13 5.34
C THR A 11 -0.56 -21.62 4.04
N SER A 12 -0.62 -22.94 3.77
CA SER A 12 -0.13 -23.53 2.52
C SER A 12 -0.84 -22.99 1.27
N GLU A 13 -2.05 -22.49 1.44
CA GLU A 13 -2.91 -21.95 0.37
C GLU A 13 -2.67 -20.45 0.12
N ASN A 14 -1.80 -19.83 0.89
CA ASN A 14 -1.58 -18.36 0.85
C ASN A 14 -1.20 -17.82 -0.53
N ALA A 15 -0.55 -18.62 -1.37
CA ALA A 15 -0.21 -18.27 -2.75
C ALA A 15 -1.43 -18.14 -3.67
N GLU A 16 -2.57 -18.70 -3.29
CA GLU A 16 -3.80 -18.71 -4.09
C GLU A 16 -4.81 -17.65 -3.63
N TYR A 17 -4.58 -17.03 -2.47
CA TYR A 17 -5.48 -16.03 -1.93
C TYR A 17 -5.37 -14.70 -2.67
N SER A 18 -6.53 -14.16 -3.03
CA SER A 18 -6.63 -12.79 -3.48
C SER A 18 -6.61 -11.80 -2.29
N TYR A 19 -6.41 -10.54 -2.58
CA TYR A 19 -6.51 -9.45 -1.59
C TYR A 19 -7.84 -9.48 -0.80
N LEU A 20 -8.95 -9.81 -1.47
CA LEU A 20 -10.25 -9.91 -0.82
C LEU A 20 -10.39 -11.15 0.06
N ASP A 21 -9.73 -12.25 -0.31
CA ASP A 21 -9.71 -13.47 0.51
C ASP A 21 -8.97 -13.24 1.81
N GLU A 22 -7.83 -12.55 1.80
CA GLU A 22 -7.08 -12.20 3.00
C GLU A 22 -7.92 -11.34 3.95
N THR A 23 -8.60 -10.31 3.39
CA THR A 23 -9.51 -9.45 4.16
C THR A 23 -10.64 -10.25 4.79
N ARG A 24 -11.25 -11.16 4.03
CA ARG A 24 -12.32 -12.03 4.52
C ARG A 24 -11.83 -12.95 5.64
N LEU A 25 -10.69 -13.60 5.46
CA LEU A 25 -10.10 -14.51 6.47
C LEU A 25 -9.78 -13.78 7.77
N PHE A 26 -9.28 -12.52 7.68
CA PHE A 26 -9.05 -11.71 8.88
C PHE A 26 -10.37 -11.37 9.58
N ASN A 27 -11.39 -10.95 8.84
CA ASN A 27 -12.72 -10.65 9.37
C ASN A 27 -13.45 -11.88 9.95
N GLU A 28 -13.10 -13.07 9.49
CA GLU A 28 -13.58 -14.35 10.05
C GLU A 28 -12.77 -14.81 11.28
N GLY A 29 -11.74 -14.05 11.69
CA GLY A 29 -10.87 -14.41 12.82
C GLY A 29 -9.91 -15.57 12.52
N LYS A 30 -9.69 -15.89 11.24
CA LYS A 30 -8.79 -16.97 10.80
C LYS A 30 -7.35 -16.51 10.62
N LEU A 31 -7.10 -15.21 10.58
CA LEU A 31 -5.76 -14.62 10.56
C LEU A 31 -5.53 -13.81 11.84
N ALA A 32 -4.42 -14.07 12.51
CA ALA A 32 -4.02 -13.31 13.69
C ALA A 32 -3.38 -11.95 13.33
N ILE A 33 -2.75 -11.88 12.16
CA ILE A 33 -2.08 -10.68 11.64
C ILE A 33 -2.48 -10.50 10.18
N TYR A 34 -2.86 -9.26 9.84
CA TYR A 34 -3.16 -8.85 8.49
C TYR A 34 -2.32 -7.62 8.13
N VAL A 35 -1.46 -7.76 7.12
CA VAL A 35 -0.60 -6.67 6.66
C VAL A 35 -1.28 -5.94 5.52
N ASN A 36 -1.58 -4.67 5.73
CA ASN A 36 -2.27 -3.85 4.72
C ASN A 36 -1.88 -2.37 4.87
N GLY A 37 -2.28 -1.56 3.91
CA GLY A 37 -2.20 -0.11 4.01
C GLY A 37 -3.40 0.50 4.73
N VAL A 38 -3.32 1.80 5.01
CA VAL A 38 -4.37 2.54 5.73
C VAL A 38 -5.73 2.44 5.04
N TRP A 39 -5.75 2.34 3.71
CA TRP A 39 -6.99 2.13 2.92
C TRP A 39 -7.75 0.85 3.28
N GLY A 40 -7.09 -0.13 3.87
CA GLY A 40 -7.73 -1.37 4.33
C GLY A 40 -8.48 -1.21 5.65
N ALA A 41 -8.34 -0.09 6.35
CA ALA A 41 -8.97 0.10 7.66
C ALA A 41 -10.50 0.02 7.60
N SER A 42 -11.12 0.58 6.56
CA SER A 42 -12.57 0.53 6.32
C SER A 42 -13.10 -0.86 5.97
N MET A 43 -12.22 -1.76 5.54
CA MET A 43 -12.59 -3.14 5.17
C MET A 43 -12.64 -4.09 6.38
N ILE A 44 -12.18 -3.64 7.54
CA ILE A 44 -12.17 -4.45 8.76
C ILE A 44 -13.54 -4.41 9.43
N SER A 45 -14.13 -5.57 9.63
CA SER A 45 -15.43 -5.72 10.28
C SER A 45 -15.45 -5.13 11.69
N GLU A 46 -16.54 -4.45 12.05
CA GLU A 46 -16.73 -3.88 13.40
C GLU A 46 -16.74 -4.96 14.49
N ASN A 47 -17.09 -6.19 14.14
CA ASN A 47 -17.12 -7.32 15.08
C ASN A 47 -15.70 -7.82 15.46
N ILE A 48 -14.66 -7.38 14.75
CA ILE A 48 -13.27 -7.73 15.05
C ILE A 48 -12.63 -6.66 15.91
N ASN A 49 -12.14 -7.05 17.08
CA ASN A 49 -11.34 -6.17 17.94
C ASN A 49 -9.90 -6.05 17.38
N ALA A 50 -9.79 -5.43 16.20
CA ALA A 50 -8.51 -5.23 15.54
C ALA A 50 -7.71 -4.12 16.24
N LYS A 51 -6.39 -4.32 16.32
CA LYS A 51 -5.41 -3.33 16.76
C LYS A 51 -4.46 -3.04 15.61
N TYR A 52 -4.06 -1.78 15.49
CA TYR A 52 -3.12 -1.36 14.45
C TYR A 52 -1.71 -1.25 15.02
N ALA A 53 -0.73 -1.66 14.25
CA ALA A 53 0.69 -1.53 14.58
C ALA A 53 1.48 -1.20 13.32
N LEU A 54 2.57 -0.45 13.47
CA LEU A 54 3.55 -0.28 12.40
C LEU A 54 4.38 -1.55 12.24
N LEU A 55 4.95 -1.75 11.05
CA LEU A 55 5.82 -2.89 10.79
C LEU A 55 7.03 -2.83 11.75
N PRO A 56 7.33 -3.94 12.44
CA PRO A 56 8.47 -3.99 13.33
C PRO A 56 9.78 -3.92 12.55
N THR A 57 10.75 -3.22 13.08
CA THR A 57 12.10 -3.15 12.53
C THR A 57 13.11 -3.79 13.47
N THR A 58 14.25 -4.21 12.95
CA THR A 58 15.35 -4.76 13.76
C THR A 58 16.06 -3.70 14.60
N SER A 59 15.87 -2.43 14.28
CA SER A 59 16.40 -1.30 15.05
C SER A 59 15.50 -0.88 16.21
N GLY A 60 14.32 -1.46 16.33
CA GLY A 60 13.29 -1.03 17.28
C GLY A 60 12.54 0.25 16.90
N LYS A 61 12.88 0.86 15.77
CA LYS A 61 12.17 2.04 15.28
C LYS A 61 10.84 1.66 14.65
N HIS A 62 9.90 2.58 14.69
CA HIS A 62 8.60 2.45 14.06
C HIS A 62 8.67 2.93 12.60
N LEU A 63 8.44 2.03 11.67
CA LEU A 63 8.57 2.25 10.25
C LEU A 63 7.20 2.27 9.56
N SER A 64 6.96 3.28 8.71
CA SER A 64 5.89 3.25 7.72
C SER A 64 6.44 3.16 6.29
N CYS A 65 5.75 2.40 5.45
CA CYS A 65 5.95 2.42 4.01
C CYS A 65 5.03 3.48 3.42
N GLU A 66 5.61 4.50 2.81
CA GLU A 66 4.86 5.58 2.17
C GLU A 66 5.05 5.53 0.66
N SER A 67 3.97 5.72 -0.06
CA SER A 67 3.99 5.79 -1.51
C SER A 67 2.83 6.65 -2.00
N ALA A 68 3.05 7.38 -3.09
CA ALA A 68 1.97 7.95 -3.87
C ALA A 68 1.28 6.84 -4.66
N CYS A 69 0.26 6.22 -4.06
CA CYS A 69 -0.44 5.07 -4.66
C CYS A 69 -1.25 5.46 -5.89
N PHE A 70 -1.87 6.65 -5.88
CA PHE A 70 -2.71 7.15 -6.96
C PHE A 70 -2.37 8.59 -7.30
N GLY A 71 -2.32 8.86 -8.59
CA GLY A 71 -2.11 10.20 -9.11
C GLY A 71 -2.88 10.42 -10.40
N TYR A 72 -3.13 11.67 -10.72
CA TYR A 72 -3.69 12.04 -12.00
C TYR A 72 -2.56 12.41 -12.96
N VAL A 73 -2.63 11.91 -14.19
CA VAL A 73 -1.70 12.25 -15.26
C VAL A 73 -2.47 12.98 -16.36
N LEU A 74 -1.94 14.11 -16.79
CA LEU A 74 -2.45 14.85 -17.93
C LEU A 74 -1.75 14.38 -19.21
N GLY A 75 -2.53 13.84 -20.16
CA GLY A 75 -2.05 13.60 -21.50
C GLY A 75 -1.94 14.91 -22.29
N LYS A 76 -0.83 15.10 -22.99
CA LYS A 76 -0.69 16.21 -23.94
C LYS A 76 -1.53 15.92 -25.17
N SER A 77 -2.58 16.73 -25.39
CA SER A 77 -3.53 16.52 -26.50
C SER A 77 -3.22 17.37 -27.74
N GLY A 78 -2.38 18.39 -27.60
CA GLY A 78 -2.17 19.41 -28.62
C GLY A 78 -3.37 20.34 -28.84
N ASN A 79 -4.37 20.27 -27.96
CA ASN A 79 -5.54 21.13 -27.99
C ASN A 79 -5.65 21.88 -26.65
N GLU A 80 -5.39 23.18 -26.67
CA GLU A 80 -5.34 24.02 -25.50
C GLU A 80 -6.63 24.00 -24.68
N GLN A 81 -7.80 24.04 -25.34
CA GLN A 81 -9.10 24.03 -24.67
C GLN A 81 -9.34 22.72 -23.91
N LYS A 82 -8.91 21.58 -24.48
CA LYS A 82 -9.00 20.28 -23.79
C LYS A 82 -8.06 20.22 -22.60
N GLU A 83 -6.85 20.72 -22.75
CA GLU A 83 -5.85 20.74 -21.68
C GLU A 83 -6.30 21.64 -20.52
N GLU A 84 -6.82 22.83 -20.80
CA GLU A 84 -7.41 23.70 -19.79
C GLU A 84 -8.62 23.07 -19.08
N ALA A 85 -9.51 22.40 -19.82
CA ALA A 85 -10.65 21.70 -19.22
C ALA A 85 -10.18 20.58 -18.28
N SER A 86 -9.15 19.84 -18.67
CA SER A 86 -8.55 18.79 -17.86
C SER A 86 -7.92 19.33 -16.58
N ILE A 87 -7.20 20.46 -16.69
CA ILE A 87 -6.63 21.14 -15.51
C ILE A 87 -7.72 21.63 -14.56
N ARG A 88 -8.81 22.19 -15.09
CA ARG A 88 -9.97 22.62 -14.27
C ARG A 88 -10.61 21.42 -13.55
N PHE A 89 -10.76 20.30 -14.24
CA PHE A 89 -11.26 19.08 -13.64
C PHE A 89 -10.36 18.59 -12.48
N LEU A 90 -9.03 18.57 -12.67
CA LEU A 90 -8.11 18.18 -11.61
C LEU A 90 -8.16 19.14 -10.41
N LYS A 91 -8.20 20.44 -10.64
CA LYS A 91 -8.38 21.42 -9.56
C LYS A 91 -9.68 21.19 -8.79
N TYR A 92 -10.75 20.82 -9.48
CA TYR A 92 -12.02 20.47 -8.85
C TYR A 92 -11.89 19.20 -8.01
N MET A 93 -11.31 18.12 -8.55
CA MET A 93 -11.08 16.87 -7.83
C MET A 93 -10.21 17.03 -6.58
N LEU A 94 -9.25 17.95 -6.61
CA LEU A 94 -8.37 18.27 -5.48
C LEU A 94 -8.94 19.34 -4.54
N SER A 95 -10.12 19.87 -4.82
CA SER A 95 -10.75 20.87 -3.94
C SER A 95 -11.13 20.27 -2.59
N LYS A 96 -11.15 21.10 -1.55
CA LYS A 96 -11.57 20.68 -0.21
C LYS A 96 -12.94 19.96 -0.25
N LYS A 97 -13.90 20.53 -0.99
CA LYS A 97 -15.25 20.01 -1.12
C LYS A 97 -15.28 18.56 -1.62
N VAL A 98 -14.56 18.27 -2.73
CA VAL A 98 -14.54 16.94 -3.33
C VAL A 98 -13.73 15.96 -2.46
N GLN A 99 -12.61 16.40 -1.92
CA GLN A 99 -11.77 15.57 -1.06
C GLN A 99 -12.45 15.22 0.27
N THR A 100 -13.29 16.12 0.82
CA THR A 100 -14.16 15.80 1.96
C THR A 100 -15.16 14.71 1.60
N ARG A 101 -15.83 14.81 0.45
CA ARG A 101 -16.76 13.77 0.00
C ARG A 101 -16.08 12.43 -0.24
N ILE A 102 -14.89 12.41 -0.82
CA ILE A 102 -14.11 11.18 -1.00
C ILE A 102 -13.85 10.54 0.37
N LEU A 103 -13.41 11.30 1.36
CA LEU A 103 -13.22 10.79 2.72
C LEU A 103 -14.53 10.22 3.28
N GLU A 104 -15.62 10.97 3.22
CA GLU A 104 -16.91 10.59 3.81
C GLU A 104 -17.58 9.39 3.12
N GLU A 105 -17.41 9.26 1.80
CA GLU A 105 -18.06 8.20 1.02
C GLU A 105 -17.19 6.94 0.85
N THR A 106 -15.85 7.06 0.96
CA THR A 106 -14.93 5.95 0.67
C THR A 106 -13.92 5.64 1.78
N GLU A 107 -13.91 6.43 2.84
CA GLU A 107 -12.95 6.33 3.95
C GLU A 107 -11.48 6.36 3.48
N GLN A 108 -11.20 7.08 2.39
CA GLN A 108 -9.84 7.27 1.90
C GLN A 108 -9.24 8.57 2.44
N ILE A 109 -7.95 8.52 2.78
CA ILE A 109 -7.24 9.70 3.26
C ILE A 109 -7.20 10.76 2.15
N PRO A 110 -7.69 11.99 2.45
CA PRO A 110 -7.72 13.05 1.46
C PRO A 110 -6.33 13.59 1.12
N ALA A 111 -6.08 13.85 -0.16
CA ALA A 111 -4.86 14.51 -0.61
C ALA A 111 -4.80 16.01 -0.26
N ASN A 112 -5.97 16.62 -0.02
CA ASN A 112 -6.05 18.04 0.33
C ASN A 112 -5.88 18.24 1.84
N LYS A 113 -4.78 18.86 2.24
CA LYS A 113 -4.44 19.14 3.65
C LYS A 113 -5.44 20.05 4.41
N GLN A 114 -6.37 20.70 3.70
CA GLN A 114 -7.44 21.50 4.33
C GLN A 114 -8.57 20.60 4.88
N VAL A 115 -8.60 19.34 4.52
CA VAL A 115 -9.51 18.34 5.13
C VAL A 115 -8.79 17.76 6.34
N VAL A 116 -9.27 18.14 7.53
CA VAL A 116 -8.63 17.77 8.81
C VAL A 116 -9.22 16.43 9.27
N LEU A 117 -8.38 15.41 9.33
CA LEU A 117 -8.80 14.05 9.68
C LEU A 117 -9.27 13.92 11.14
N ASP A 118 -8.72 14.73 12.05
CA ASP A 118 -9.06 14.71 13.48
C ASP A 118 -10.55 14.97 13.75
N SER A 119 -11.23 15.71 12.85
CA SER A 119 -12.66 15.94 12.97
C SER A 119 -13.51 14.69 12.71
N TYR A 120 -12.92 13.61 12.21
CA TYR A 120 -13.57 12.34 11.88
C TYR A 120 -13.21 11.19 12.84
N GLU A 121 -12.55 11.48 13.94
CA GLU A 121 -12.13 10.45 14.93
C GLU A 121 -13.31 9.61 15.43
N LYS A 122 -14.48 10.23 15.63
CA LYS A 122 -15.66 9.55 16.14
C LYS A 122 -16.44 8.79 15.07
N GLU A 123 -16.52 9.37 13.87
CA GLU A 123 -17.26 8.79 12.74
C GLU A 123 -16.47 7.67 12.06
N MET A 124 -15.14 7.80 12.03
CA MET A 124 -14.22 6.87 11.34
C MET A 124 -13.06 6.43 12.24
N PRO A 125 -13.33 5.83 13.39
CA PRO A 125 -12.29 5.57 14.41
C PRO A 125 -11.18 4.65 13.89
N ARG A 126 -11.47 3.70 13.02
CA ARG A 126 -10.47 2.77 12.46
C ARG A 126 -9.52 3.48 11.50
N LEU A 127 -10.07 4.27 10.58
CA LEU A 127 -9.28 5.07 9.65
C LEU A 127 -8.41 6.06 10.42
N PHE A 128 -8.98 6.75 11.42
CA PHE A 128 -8.26 7.70 12.25
C PHE A 128 -7.10 7.05 13.00
N GLN A 129 -7.33 5.90 13.63
CA GLN A 129 -6.27 5.16 14.34
C GLN A 129 -5.15 4.72 13.40
N ALA A 130 -5.50 4.12 12.25
CA ALA A 130 -4.51 3.67 11.28
C ALA A 130 -3.70 4.83 10.69
N ALA A 131 -4.37 5.92 10.31
CA ALA A 131 -3.72 7.10 9.75
C ALA A 131 -2.82 7.81 10.77
N SER A 132 -3.28 8.00 12.01
CA SER A 132 -2.49 8.62 13.08
C SER A 132 -1.23 7.82 13.39
N LEU A 133 -1.34 6.48 13.38
CA LEU A 133 -0.20 5.60 13.57
C LEU A 133 0.85 5.77 12.47
N VAL A 134 0.43 5.78 11.19
CA VAL A 134 1.33 5.99 10.05
C VAL A 134 1.99 7.38 10.11
N LEU A 135 1.23 8.42 10.46
CA LEU A 135 1.76 9.78 10.60
C LEU A 135 2.77 9.91 11.76
N SER A 136 2.64 9.08 12.80
CA SER A 136 3.56 9.05 13.95
C SER A 136 4.84 8.26 13.71
N ALA A 137 4.99 7.61 12.55
CA ALA A 137 6.17 6.80 12.24
C ALA A 137 7.45 7.64 12.27
N GLU A 138 8.48 7.13 12.95
CA GLU A 138 9.79 7.79 13.08
C GLU A 138 10.58 7.76 11.78
N ASP A 139 10.48 6.63 11.05
CA ASP A 139 11.13 6.43 9.76
C ASP A 139 10.08 6.16 8.67
N LYS A 140 10.33 6.73 7.51
CA LYS A 140 9.47 6.58 6.31
C LYS A 140 10.31 6.07 5.17
N ILE A 141 9.85 5.01 4.53
CA ILE A 141 10.52 4.45 3.36
C ILE A 141 9.54 4.38 2.19
N GLU A 142 10.09 4.56 0.99
CA GLU A 142 9.37 4.26 -0.25
C GLU A 142 9.10 2.76 -0.34
N VAL A 143 7.93 2.39 -0.85
CA VAL A 143 7.62 0.98 -1.12
C VAL A 143 8.63 0.43 -2.13
N PRO A 144 9.36 -0.65 -1.81
CA PRO A 144 10.47 -1.12 -2.64
C PRO A 144 10.11 -1.38 -4.11
N ASP A 145 8.91 -1.86 -4.37
CA ASP A 145 8.45 -2.16 -5.73
C ASP A 145 8.26 -0.90 -6.59
N ASN A 146 8.11 0.29 -6.00
CA ASN A 146 8.10 1.54 -6.76
C ASN A 146 9.48 1.92 -7.31
N LEU A 147 10.53 1.35 -6.73
CA LEU A 147 11.92 1.54 -7.15
C LEU A 147 12.35 0.50 -8.19
N TRP A 148 11.52 -0.49 -8.46
CA TRP A 148 11.84 -1.59 -9.36
C TRP A 148 11.37 -1.33 -10.78
N THR A 149 12.09 -1.92 -11.74
CA THR A 149 11.64 -1.97 -13.14
C THR A 149 10.46 -2.93 -13.28
N TYR A 150 9.82 -2.87 -14.44
CA TYR A 150 8.75 -3.81 -14.78
C TYR A 150 9.23 -5.28 -14.72
N GLU A 151 10.42 -5.54 -15.24
CA GLU A 151 11.03 -6.87 -15.27
C GLU A 151 11.33 -7.38 -13.85
N GLN A 152 11.81 -6.49 -12.96
CA GLN A 152 12.04 -6.82 -11.56
C GLN A 152 10.73 -7.17 -10.84
N LYS A 153 9.66 -6.41 -11.08
CA LYS A 153 8.33 -6.71 -10.51
C LYS A 153 7.81 -8.05 -11.00
N ALA A 154 7.88 -8.29 -12.31
CA ALA A 154 7.45 -9.56 -12.90
C ALA A 154 8.24 -10.75 -12.31
N TYR A 155 9.57 -10.65 -12.28
CA TYR A 155 10.41 -11.68 -11.69
C TYR A 155 10.08 -11.94 -10.23
N PHE A 156 9.89 -10.88 -9.43
CA PHE A 156 9.53 -11.01 -8.02
C PHE A 156 8.20 -11.76 -7.87
N THR A 157 7.17 -11.34 -8.57
CA THR A 157 5.83 -11.95 -8.51
C THR A 157 5.85 -13.42 -8.90
N GLU A 158 6.58 -13.78 -9.95
CA GLU A 158 6.65 -15.15 -10.45
C GLU A 158 7.48 -16.09 -9.55
N ASN A 159 8.47 -15.55 -8.82
CA ASN A 159 9.46 -16.39 -8.15
C ASN A 159 9.46 -16.27 -6.63
N ILE A 160 8.74 -15.35 -6.01
CA ILE A 160 8.75 -15.18 -4.56
C ILE A 160 8.31 -16.44 -3.81
N PHE A 161 7.26 -17.11 -4.26
CA PHE A 161 6.82 -18.37 -3.62
C PHE A 161 7.80 -19.53 -3.84
N ARG A 162 8.58 -19.52 -4.91
CA ARG A 162 9.64 -20.51 -5.12
C ARG A 162 10.80 -20.30 -4.17
N GLU A 163 11.10 -19.03 -3.84
CA GLU A 163 12.08 -18.68 -2.80
C GLU A 163 11.56 -19.07 -1.42
N LEU A 164 10.32 -18.69 -1.07
CA LEU A 164 9.71 -18.98 0.22
C LEU A 164 9.60 -20.48 0.51
N THR A 165 9.38 -21.30 -0.51
CA THR A 165 9.31 -22.78 -0.42
C THR A 165 10.67 -23.47 -0.59
N GLY A 166 11.76 -22.72 -0.70
CA GLY A 166 13.11 -23.26 -0.82
C GLY A 166 13.49 -23.84 -2.19
N LYS A 167 12.64 -23.64 -3.22
CA LYS A 167 12.93 -24.07 -4.60
C LYS A 167 13.97 -23.19 -5.30
N ILE A 168 14.18 -21.98 -4.80
CA ILE A 168 15.25 -21.06 -5.19
C ILE A 168 15.89 -20.59 -3.89
N SER A 169 17.23 -20.53 -3.83
CA SER A 169 17.89 -19.99 -2.64
C SER A 169 17.72 -18.48 -2.54
N PRO A 170 17.68 -17.90 -1.31
CA PRO A 170 17.61 -16.45 -1.12
C PRO A 170 18.70 -15.67 -1.86
N GLU A 171 19.91 -16.24 -1.90
CA GLU A 171 21.07 -15.64 -2.60
C GLU A 171 20.87 -15.63 -4.12
N ALA A 172 20.38 -16.72 -4.69
CA ALA A 172 20.09 -16.81 -6.12
C ALA A 172 18.94 -15.87 -6.51
N PHE A 173 17.87 -15.83 -5.71
CA PHE A 173 16.72 -14.94 -5.91
C PHE A 173 17.13 -13.47 -5.89
N THR A 174 17.87 -13.05 -4.84
CA THR A 174 18.29 -11.65 -4.66
C THR A 174 19.29 -11.21 -5.74
N ARG A 175 20.24 -12.09 -6.10
CA ARG A 175 21.20 -11.83 -7.16
C ARG A 175 20.48 -11.60 -8.48
N GLN A 176 19.56 -12.48 -8.87
CA GLN A 176 18.87 -12.40 -10.15
C GLN A 176 17.97 -11.15 -10.23
N LEU A 177 17.28 -10.81 -9.12
CA LEU A 177 16.51 -9.57 -9.01
C LEU A 177 17.41 -8.32 -9.15
N GLY A 178 18.62 -8.36 -8.59
CA GLY A 178 19.59 -7.25 -8.66
C GLY A 178 20.29 -7.11 -10.01
N GLU A 179 20.48 -8.21 -10.74
CA GLU A 179 21.08 -8.23 -12.07
C GLU A 179 20.16 -7.68 -13.17
N MET A 180 18.86 -7.68 -12.94
CA MET A 180 17.85 -7.04 -13.79
C MET A 180 17.93 -5.51 -13.65
N LYS A 181 19.14 -4.95 -13.82
CA LYS A 181 19.34 -3.50 -13.70
C LYS A 181 18.69 -2.79 -14.86
N ILE A 182 18.08 -1.66 -14.49
CA ILE A 182 17.65 -0.58 -15.37
C ILE A 182 18.67 -0.39 -16.49
N ASP A 183 18.27 -0.69 -17.69
CA ASP A 183 18.91 -0.13 -18.85
C ASP A 183 18.60 1.39 -18.83
N LYS A 184 19.52 2.18 -18.25
CA LYS A 184 19.41 3.64 -18.16
C LYS A 184 19.52 4.31 -19.53
N GLN A 185 19.05 3.67 -20.58
CA GLN A 185 19.06 4.19 -21.94
C GLN A 185 17.66 4.30 -22.49
N GLY A 186 16.84 5.07 -21.82
CA GLY A 186 15.66 5.69 -22.39
C GLY A 186 15.79 7.18 -22.20
N LYS A 187 16.61 7.82 -23.06
CA LYS A 187 16.55 9.26 -23.27
C LYS A 187 15.35 9.60 -24.16
#